data_1d45c4055d5edb8f1a10757228a32864
#
_entry.id   1d45c4055d5edb8f1a10757228a32864
#
_cell.length_a   1.000
_cell.length_b   1.000
_cell.length_c   1.000
_cell.angle_alpha   90.00
_cell.angle_beta   90.00
_cell.angle_gamma   90.00
#
_symmetry.space_group_name_H-M   'P 1'
#
loop_
_entity.id
_entity.type
_entity.pdbx_description
1 polymer ?
#
loop_
_entity_poly.entity_id
_entity_poly.type
_entity_poly.pdbx_seq_one_letter_code
_entity_poly.pdbx_strand_id
1 'polypeptide(L)'
;MVKICSETYPKQGEEKYKEYIEIFPFALSCFQKYSIEAIVEGHHTLVCVPTGSGKTLPGIFAIDYFTKLGKKVIYTSPIKALSNQKYHEFTEKFPEVTIGLITGDIKLNPEAQVLIM
;
A
#
# COMPACT_ATOMS: atom_id res chain seq x y z
N MET A 1 -18.35 1.55 12.96
CA MET A 1 -19.03 0.43 12.28
C MET A 1 -18.10 -0.20 11.28
N VAL A 2 -18.04 -1.52 11.23
CA VAL A 2 -17.22 -2.23 10.24
C VAL A 2 -18.04 -2.47 8.97
N LYS A 3 -17.48 -2.09 7.82
CA LYS A 3 -18.08 -2.37 6.52
C LYS A 3 -17.40 -3.59 5.91
N ILE A 4 -18.17 -4.60 5.56
CA ILE A 4 -17.67 -5.80 4.88
C ILE A 4 -17.99 -5.67 3.41
N CYS A 5 -16.94 -5.73 2.56
CA CYS A 5 -17.10 -5.54 1.13
C CYS A 5 -17.57 -6.83 0.43
N SER A 6 -18.37 -6.68 -0.61
CA SER A 6 -18.89 -7.80 -1.38
C SER A 6 -17.83 -8.37 -2.34
N GLU A 7 -18.18 -9.45 -3.04
CA GLU A 7 -17.31 -10.07 -4.03
C GLU A 7 -17.32 -9.35 -5.38
N THR A 8 -18.19 -8.36 -5.54
CA THR A 8 -18.29 -7.55 -6.77
C THR A 8 -18.11 -6.08 -6.45
N TYR A 9 -17.40 -5.37 -7.33
CA TYR A 9 -17.17 -3.95 -7.18
C TYR A 9 -18.11 -3.16 -8.10
N PRO A 10 -18.86 -2.15 -7.60
CA PRO A 10 -19.84 -1.41 -8.41
C PRO A 10 -19.19 -0.60 -9.53
N LYS A 11 -19.87 -0.48 -10.67
CA LYS A 11 -19.40 0.36 -11.78
C LYS A 11 -19.26 1.83 -11.40
N GLN A 12 -20.11 2.33 -10.51
CA GLN A 12 -20.00 3.71 -10.02
C GLN A 12 -18.67 3.96 -9.32
N GLY A 13 -18.20 2.98 -8.54
CA GLY A 13 -16.90 3.06 -7.92
C GLY A 13 -15.76 3.03 -8.93
N GLU A 14 -15.87 2.22 -9.98
CA GLU A 14 -14.87 2.17 -11.04
C GLU A 14 -14.73 3.52 -11.77
N GLU A 15 -15.81 4.21 -11.99
CA GLU A 15 -15.81 5.54 -12.61
C GLU A 15 -15.25 6.60 -11.66
N LYS A 16 -15.69 6.58 -10.40
CA LYS A 16 -15.28 7.55 -9.38
C LYS A 16 -13.79 7.49 -9.06
N TYR A 17 -13.22 6.28 -9.03
CA TYR A 17 -11.81 6.06 -8.66
C TYR A 17 -10.95 5.65 -9.85
N LYS A 18 -11.43 5.92 -11.06
CA LYS A 18 -10.76 5.53 -12.30
C LYS A 18 -9.30 5.96 -12.36
N GLU A 19 -9.00 7.20 -11.99
CA GLU A 19 -7.63 7.73 -12.03
C GLU A 19 -6.67 6.94 -11.13
N TYR A 20 -7.16 6.40 -10.03
CA TYR A 20 -6.34 5.60 -9.10
C TYR A 20 -6.22 4.15 -9.56
N ILE A 21 -7.28 3.59 -10.12
CA ILE A 21 -7.31 2.21 -10.62
C ILE A 21 -6.42 2.06 -11.86
N GLU A 22 -6.42 3.04 -12.74
CA GLU A 22 -5.65 3.02 -13.99
C GLU A 22 -4.15 3.26 -13.83
N ILE A 23 -3.69 3.59 -12.63
CA ILE A 23 -2.24 3.67 -12.33
C ILE A 23 -1.56 2.33 -12.62
N PHE A 24 -2.26 1.22 -12.39
CA PHE A 24 -1.70 -0.11 -12.55
C PHE A 24 -1.90 -0.62 -13.97
N PRO A 25 -0.87 -1.26 -14.57
CA PRO A 25 -0.92 -1.72 -15.97
C PRO A 25 -1.66 -3.04 -16.15
N PHE A 26 -2.43 -3.48 -15.19
CA PHE A 26 -3.18 -4.74 -15.20
C PHE A 26 -4.55 -4.54 -14.57
N ALA A 27 -5.45 -5.48 -14.83
CA ALA A 27 -6.79 -5.45 -14.26
C ALA A 27 -6.74 -5.77 -12.75
N LEU A 28 -7.37 -4.94 -11.95
CA LEU A 28 -7.43 -5.13 -10.50
C LEU A 28 -8.58 -6.06 -10.12
N SER A 29 -8.36 -6.85 -9.07
CA SER A 29 -9.41 -7.67 -8.48
C SER A 29 -10.35 -6.82 -7.62
N CYS A 30 -11.47 -7.40 -7.24
CA CYS A 30 -12.49 -6.70 -6.45
C CYS A 30 -11.93 -6.14 -5.14
N PHE A 31 -11.21 -6.96 -4.36
CA PHE A 31 -10.69 -6.50 -3.08
C PHE A 31 -9.65 -5.38 -3.23
N GLN A 32 -8.90 -5.40 -4.33
CA GLN A 32 -7.92 -4.36 -4.61
C GLN A 32 -8.62 -3.02 -4.88
N LYS A 33 -9.71 -3.03 -5.64
CA LYS A 33 -10.51 -1.82 -5.92
C LYS A 33 -11.15 -1.26 -4.64
N TYR A 34 -11.72 -2.12 -3.81
CA TYR A 34 -12.27 -1.71 -2.51
C TYR A 34 -11.21 -1.13 -1.59
N SER A 35 -10.01 -1.70 -1.62
CA SER A 35 -8.89 -1.19 -0.81
C SER A 35 -8.47 0.21 -1.24
N ILE A 36 -8.40 0.46 -2.55
CA ILE A 36 -8.09 1.78 -3.09
C ILE A 36 -9.14 2.80 -2.65
N GLU A 37 -10.43 2.45 -2.80
CA GLU A 37 -11.53 3.30 -2.36
C GLU A 37 -11.41 3.65 -0.88
N ALA A 38 -11.21 2.67 -0.03
CA ALA A 38 -11.10 2.87 1.41
C ALA A 38 -9.92 3.77 1.77
N ILE A 39 -8.78 3.57 1.13
CA ILE A 39 -7.57 4.37 1.37
C ILE A 39 -7.79 5.82 0.95
N VAL A 40 -8.36 6.05 -0.23
CA VAL A 40 -8.63 7.40 -0.73
C VAL A 40 -9.63 8.13 0.17
N GLU A 41 -10.63 7.43 0.69
CA GLU A 41 -11.63 8.01 1.58
C GLU A 41 -11.17 8.13 3.04
N GLY A 42 -9.96 7.68 3.36
CA GLY A 42 -9.38 7.83 4.69
C GLY A 42 -9.85 6.82 5.73
N HIS A 43 -10.32 5.66 5.28
CA HIS A 43 -10.76 4.61 6.19
C HIS A 43 -9.64 3.64 6.56
N HIS A 44 -9.72 3.11 7.78
CA HIS A 44 -8.88 1.97 8.17
C HIS A 44 -9.34 0.75 7.38
N THR A 45 -8.40 -0.03 6.87
CA THR A 45 -8.71 -1.14 5.95
C THR A 45 -8.02 -2.42 6.42
N LEU A 46 -8.79 -3.49 6.53
CA LEU A 46 -8.27 -4.83 6.79
C LEU A 46 -8.45 -5.69 5.54
N VAL A 47 -7.36 -6.25 5.02
CA VAL A 47 -7.37 -7.10 3.83
C VAL A 47 -7.08 -8.53 4.24
N CYS A 48 -8.06 -9.41 4.10
CA CYS A 48 -7.95 -10.83 4.43
C CYS A 48 -8.19 -11.66 3.17
N VAL A 49 -7.11 -12.03 2.50
CA VAL A 49 -7.16 -12.82 1.26
C VAL A 49 -6.07 -13.88 1.26
N PRO A 50 -6.20 -14.96 0.47
CA PRO A 50 -5.17 -15.99 0.40
C PRO A 50 -3.84 -15.45 -0.12
N THR A 51 -2.75 -16.12 0.25
CA THR A 51 -1.42 -15.84 -0.29
C THR A 51 -1.43 -15.99 -1.81
N GLY A 52 -0.78 -15.07 -2.51
CA GLY A 52 -0.73 -15.08 -3.96
C GLY A 52 -1.87 -14.35 -4.65
N SER A 53 -2.78 -13.74 -3.88
CA SER A 53 -3.93 -12.99 -4.42
C SER A 53 -3.61 -11.54 -4.77
N GLY A 54 -2.36 -11.10 -4.61
CA GLY A 54 -1.99 -9.71 -4.87
C GLY A 54 -2.30 -8.77 -3.72
N LYS A 55 -2.27 -9.26 -2.48
CA LYS A 55 -2.59 -8.48 -1.28
C LYS A 55 -1.58 -7.39 -0.94
N THR A 56 -0.42 -7.38 -1.59
CA THR A 56 0.60 -6.35 -1.40
C THR A 56 0.23 -5.04 -2.11
N LEU A 57 -0.59 -5.13 -3.15
CA LEU A 57 -0.95 -3.96 -3.96
C LEU A 57 -1.61 -2.83 -3.16
N PRO A 58 -2.54 -3.10 -2.23
CA PRO A 58 -3.09 -2.01 -1.41
C PRO A 58 -2.04 -1.23 -0.64
N GLY A 59 -1.02 -1.93 -0.11
CA GLY A 59 0.10 -1.28 0.57
C GLY A 59 0.93 -0.42 -0.37
N ILE A 60 1.22 -0.92 -1.56
CA ILE A 60 1.96 -0.17 -2.59
C ILE A 60 1.18 1.08 -3.00
N PHE A 61 -0.12 0.94 -3.22
CA PHE A 61 -0.98 2.07 -3.54
C PHE A 61 -0.98 3.11 -2.42
N ALA A 62 -1.07 2.68 -1.18
CA ALA A 62 -1.06 3.58 -0.03
C ALA A 62 0.24 4.37 0.07
N ILE A 63 1.38 3.72 -0.18
CA ILE A 63 2.68 4.39 -0.20
C ILE A 63 2.69 5.49 -1.26
N ASP A 64 2.30 5.16 -2.48
CA ASP A 64 2.27 6.12 -3.59
C ASP A 64 1.32 7.28 -3.29
N TYR A 65 0.12 6.97 -2.85
CA TYR A 65 -0.93 7.96 -2.60
C TYR A 65 -0.56 8.93 -1.48
N PHE A 66 -0.15 8.42 -0.33
CA PHE A 66 0.14 9.27 0.83
C PHE A 66 1.45 10.04 0.69
N THR A 67 2.45 9.48 0.02
CA THR A 67 3.69 10.22 -0.23
C THR A 67 3.47 11.40 -1.17
N LYS A 68 2.61 11.26 -2.17
CA LYS A 68 2.22 12.37 -3.05
C LYS A 68 1.46 13.46 -2.30
N LEU A 69 0.77 13.11 -1.22
CA LEU A 69 0.09 14.07 -0.35
C LEU A 69 1.03 14.72 0.68
N GLY A 70 2.30 14.35 0.68
CA GLY A 70 3.29 14.86 1.63
C GLY A 70 3.21 14.22 3.01
N LYS A 71 2.54 13.09 3.14
CA LYS A 71 2.39 12.40 4.42
C LYS A 71 3.46 11.32 4.59
N LYS A 72 3.78 11.03 5.84
CA LYS A 72 4.72 9.97 6.19
C LYS A 72 3.99 8.62 6.24
N VAL A 73 4.63 7.58 5.73
CA VAL A 73 4.08 6.21 5.72
C VAL A 73 4.98 5.29 6.53
N ILE A 74 4.39 4.47 7.38
CA ILE A 74 5.11 3.45 8.14
C ILE A 74 4.63 2.08 7.68
N TYR A 75 5.56 1.27 7.19
CA TYR A 75 5.29 -0.10 6.75
C TYR A 75 5.89 -1.06 7.76
N THR A 76 5.06 -1.87 8.39
CA THR A 76 5.52 -2.82 9.41
C THR A 76 5.50 -4.25 8.89
N SER A 77 6.49 -5.03 9.30
CA SER A 77 6.58 -6.45 8.98
C SER A 77 7.06 -7.21 10.22
N PRO A 78 6.44 -8.34 10.57
CA PRO A 78 6.85 -9.09 11.76
C PRO A 78 8.16 -9.86 11.59
N ILE A 79 8.65 -10.01 10.35
CA ILE A 79 9.86 -10.78 10.06
C ILE A 79 10.94 -9.86 9.51
N LYS A 80 12.09 -9.83 10.18
CA LYS A 80 13.23 -8.98 9.83
C LYS A 80 13.72 -9.17 8.40
N ALA A 81 13.81 -10.41 7.92
CA ALA A 81 14.21 -10.68 6.53
C ALA A 81 13.27 -10.06 5.51
N LEU A 82 11.96 -10.06 5.80
CA LEU A 82 10.98 -9.42 4.93
C LEU A 82 11.10 -7.90 4.94
N SER A 83 11.47 -7.30 6.09
CA SER A 83 11.69 -5.86 6.17
C SER A 83 12.87 -5.44 5.29
N ASN A 84 13.98 -6.19 5.31
CA ASN A 84 15.14 -5.93 4.46
C ASN A 84 14.77 -6.05 2.99
N GLN A 85 14.02 -7.09 2.62
CA GLN A 85 13.57 -7.31 1.26
C GLN A 85 12.68 -6.17 0.78
N LYS A 86 11.74 -5.72 1.61
CA LYS A 86 10.85 -4.61 1.27
C LYS A 86 11.59 -3.29 1.15
N TYR A 87 12.62 -3.07 1.96
CA TYR A 87 13.47 -1.88 1.82
C TYR A 87 14.07 -1.78 0.42
N HIS A 88 14.69 -2.86 -0.07
CA HIS A 88 15.27 -2.90 -1.41
C HIS A 88 14.21 -2.76 -2.50
N GLU A 89 13.11 -3.49 -2.38
CA GLU A 89 12.00 -3.47 -3.33
C GLU A 89 11.41 -2.06 -3.46
N PHE A 90 11.12 -1.40 -2.34
CA PHE A 90 10.52 -0.06 -2.37
C PHE A 90 11.51 1.01 -2.82
N THR A 91 12.78 0.86 -2.49
CA THR A 91 13.82 1.80 -2.95
C THR A 91 13.90 1.81 -4.49
N GLU A 92 13.80 0.65 -5.12
CA GLU A 92 13.79 0.55 -6.57
C GLU A 92 12.47 1.04 -7.18
N LYS A 93 11.34 0.72 -6.53
CA LYS A 93 10.02 1.03 -7.05
C LYS A 93 9.65 2.51 -6.92
N PHE A 94 10.11 3.16 -5.87
CA PHE A 94 9.82 4.57 -5.59
C PHE A 94 11.11 5.40 -5.52
N PRO A 95 11.79 5.63 -6.67
CA PRO A 95 13.08 6.31 -6.66
C PRO A 95 13.00 7.79 -6.21
N GLU A 96 11.83 8.39 -6.29
CA GLU A 96 11.62 9.79 -5.89
C GLU A 96 11.27 9.96 -4.42
N VAL A 97 11.08 8.86 -3.70
CA VAL A 97 10.66 8.86 -2.30
C VAL A 97 11.81 8.38 -1.43
N THR A 98 12.03 9.07 -0.31
CA THR A 98 13.04 8.61 0.66
C THR A 98 12.49 7.43 1.45
N ILE A 99 13.30 6.37 1.54
CA ILE A 99 12.92 5.14 2.23
C ILE A 99 13.91 4.85 3.34
N GLY A 100 13.40 4.54 4.51
CA GLY A 100 14.21 4.18 5.67
C GLY A 100 13.90 2.78 6.17
N LEU A 101 14.81 2.23 6.94
CA LEU A 101 14.67 0.91 7.55
C LEU A 101 15.12 0.95 9.00
N ILE A 102 14.24 0.54 9.89
CA ILE A 102 14.58 0.39 11.30
C ILE A 102 14.26 -1.04 11.74
N THR A 103 15.29 -1.77 12.12
CA THR A 103 15.15 -3.09 12.74
C THR A 103 15.94 -3.09 14.05
N GLY A 104 15.98 -4.22 14.74
CA GLY A 104 16.76 -4.33 15.96
C GLY A 104 18.25 -4.04 15.77
N ASP A 105 18.80 -4.31 14.58
CA ASP A 105 20.23 -4.17 14.30
C ASP A 105 20.56 -3.02 13.34
N ILE A 106 19.58 -2.49 12.62
CA ILE A 106 19.80 -1.55 11.53
C ILE A 106 18.93 -0.31 11.69
N LYS A 107 19.53 0.86 11.47
CA LYS A 107 18.83 2.12 11.47
C LYS A 107 19.31 2.94 10.27
N LEU A 108 18.58 2.86 9.17
CA LEU A 108 18.88 3.58 7.93
C LEU A 108 17.81 4.63 7.67
N ASN A 109 18.23 5.88 7.44
CA ASN A 109 17.35 7.00 7.11
C ASN A 109 16.09 7.10 8.00
N PRO A 110 16.23 7.27 9.33
CA PRO A 110 15.06 7.27 10.22
C PRO A 110 14.12 8.44 9.98
N GLU A 111 14.57 9.49 9.26
CA GLU A 111 13.76 10.65 8.91
C GLU A 111 13.09 10.50 7.53
N ALA A 112 13.18 9.33 6.91
CA ALA A 112 12.62 9.10 5.58
C ALA A 112 11.09 9.24 5.56
N GLN A 113 10.55 9.56 4.39
CA GLN A 113 9.12 9.69 4.19
C GLN A 113 8.40 8.35 4.33
N VAL A 114 9.00 7.27 3.84
CA VAL A 114 8.52 5.90 4.05
C VAL A 114 9.48 5.17 4.96
N LEU A 115 8.98 4.66 6.07
CA LEU A 115 9.80 3.98 7.05
C LEU A 115 9.34 2.53 7.19
N ILE A 116 10.26 1.60 6.98
CA ILE A 116 10.02 0.16 7.13
C ILE A 116 10.58 -0.29 8.47
N MET A 117 9.76 -0.97 9.25
CA MET A 117 10.19 -1.47 10.56
C MET A 117 9.76 -2.90 10.83
#